data_afbf83e3389434d82b4cd1d778547bb9
#
_entry.id   afbf83e3389434d82b4cd1d778547bb9
#
_cell.length_a   1.000
_cell.length_b   1.000
_cell.length_c   1.000
_cell.angle_alpha   90.00
_cell.angle_beta   90.00
_cell.angle_gamma   90.00
#
_symmetry.space_group_name_H-M   'P 1'
#
loop_
_entity.id
_entity.type
_entity.pdbx_description
1 polymer ?
#
loop_
_entity_poly.entity_id
_entity_poly.type
_entity_poly.pdbx_seq_one_letter_code
_entity_poly.pdbx_strand_id
1 'polypeptide(L)'
;VDAGETSRQAAEREAREELGLALDLSGVRPSVTVNFDGGFDDFFLVERDVDLEDLTLQKEEVAQARWADLPEICAMADRGEFIAYPRSFLAFLFDMRGAFGFPTK
;
A
#
# COMPACT_ATOMS: atom_id res chain seq x y z
N VAL A 1 12.11 4.98 2.91
CA VAL A 1 13.20 4.00 3.01
C VAL A 1 14.37 4.65 3.73
N ASP A 2 14.76 4.09 4.86
CA ASP A 2 15.93 4.57 5.59
C ASP A 2 17.22 4.05 4.92
N ALA A 3 18.33 4.72 5.22
CA ALA A 3 19.62 4.33 4.66
C ALA A 3 19.95 2.88 5.02
N GLY A 4 20.32 2.09 4.03
CA GLY A 4 20.64 0.68 4.19
C GLY A 4 19.45 -0.27 4.18
N GLU A 5 18.23 0.25 4.11
CA GLU A 5 17.01 -0.55 4.00
C GLU A 5 16.64 -0.83 2.55
N THR A 6 16.12 -2.03 2.28
CA THR A 6 15.43 -2.29 1.02
C THR A 6 13.99 -1.76 1.11
N SER A 7 13.31 -1.61 -0.04
CA SER A 7 11.90 -1.20 -0.03
C SER A 7 11.01 -2.19 0.72
N ARG A 8 11.31 -3.50 0.66
CA ARG A 8 10.59 -4.52 1.44
C ARG A 8 10.76 -4.31 2.93
N GLN A 9 11.99 -4.09 3.36
CA GLN A 9 12.29 -3.86 4.78
C GLN A 9 11.59 -2.61 5.29
N ALA A 10 11.59 -1.55 4.48
CA ALA A 10 10.88 -0.32 4.81
C ALA A 10 9.37 -0.56 4.93
N ALA A 11 8.77 -1.29 3.99
CA ALA A 11 7.34 -1.59 4.02
C ALA A 11 6.97 -2.41 5.25
N GLU A 12 7.76 -3.42 5.60
CA GLU A 12 7.54 -4.24 6.81
C GLU A 12 7.66 -3.39 8.07
N ARG A 13 8.67 -2.54 8.14
CA ARG A 13 8.89 -1.67 9.30
C ARG A 13 7.75 -0.66 9.45
N GLU A 14 7.39 0.02 8.37
CA GLU A 14 6.33 1.04 8.39
C GLU A 14 4.97 0.43 8.74
N ALA A 15 4.64 -0.75 8.22
CA ALA A 15 3.39 -1.43 8.56
C ALA A 15 3.33 -1.74 10.06
N ARG A 16 4.44 -2.20 10.64
CA ARG A 16 4.52 -2.49 12.07
C ARG A 16 4.42 -1.21 12.91
N GLU A 17 5.15 -0.18 12.53
CA GLU A 17 5.18 1.08 13.28
C GLU A 17 3.89 1.87 13.16
N GLU A 18 3.34 1.96 11.95
CA GLU A 18 2.19 2.82 11.68
C GLU A 18 0.84 2.13 11.94
N LEU A 19 0.76 0.82 11.74
CA LEU A 19 -0.50 0.07 11.83
C LEU A 19 -0.47 -1.07 12.84
N GLY A 20 0.69 -1.39 13.38
CA GLY A 20 0.83 -2.54 14.27
C GLY A 20 0.69 -3.89 13.54
N LEU A 21 0.91 -3.91 12.24
CA LEU A 21 0.84 -5.14 11.45
C LEU A 21 2.21 -5.76 11.24
N ALA A 22 2.33 -7.04 11.56
CA ALA A 22 3.53 -7.81 11.26
C ALA A 22 3.37 -8.43 9.87
N LEU A 23 4.13 -7.93 8.90
CA LEU A 23 4.14 -8.46 7.55
C LEU A 23 5.47 -9.18 7.28
N ASP A 24 5.40 -10.27 6.54
CA ASP A 24 6.59 -10.97 6.05
C ASP A 24 6.59 -10.87 4.52
N LEU A 25 7.43 -10.00 4.00
CA LEU A 25 7.59 -9.78 2.56
C LEU A 25 8.86 -10.45 2.03
N SER A 26 9.46 -11.37 2.77
CA SER A 26 10.65 -12.08 2.35
C SER A 26 10.42 -12.78 1.01
N GLY A 27 11.27 -12.49 0.03
CA GLY A 27 11.15 -13.08 -1.30
C GLY A 27 10.04 -12.50 -2.16
N VAL A 28 9.25 -11.56 -1.62
CA VAL A 28 8.14 -10.92 -2.37
C VAL A 28 8.68 -9.74 -3.16
N ARG A 29 8.35 -9.68 -4.45
CA ARG A 29 8.67 -8.53 -5.28
C ARG A 29 7.54 -7.52 -5.21
N PRO A 30 7.83 -6.21 -5.42
CA PRO A 30 6.77 -5.22 -5.54
C PRO A 30 5.79 -5.60 -6.66
N SER A 31 4.51 -5.34 -6.44
CA SER A 31 3.49 -5.55 -7.47
C SER A 31 3.61 -4.54 -8.59
N VAL A 32 3.99 -3.31 -8.25
CA VAL A 32 4.18 -2.20 -9.18
C VAL A 32 5.29 -1.32 -8.68
N THR A 33 6.12 -0.83 -9.59
CA THR A 33 7.11 0.21 -9.30
C THR A 33 6.82 1.41 -10.20
N VAL A 34 6.68 2.58 -9.62
CA VAL A 34 6.38 3.82 -10.34
C VAL A 34 7.53 4.80 -10.15
N ASN A 35 8.07 5.29 -11.25
CA ASN A 35 9.14 6.28 -11.21
C ASN A 35 8.58 7.69 -11.10
N PHE A 36 9.32 8.54 -10.41
CA PHE A 36 9.08 9.98 -10.37
C PHE A 36 10.43 10.70 -10.39
N ASP A 37 10.38 12.03 -10.48
CA ASP A 37 11.62 12.82 -10.48
C ASP A 37 12.39 12.61 -9.16
N GLY A 38 13.60 12.07 -9.26
CA GLY A 38 14.45 11.85 -8.11
C GLY A 38 14.31 10.49 -7.43
N GLY A 39 13.44 9.59 -7.95
CA GLY A 39 13.31 8.29 -7.34
C GLY A 39 12.21 7.40 -7.91
N PHE A 40 11.76 6.48 -7.07
CA PHE A 40 10.69 5.56 -7.44
C PHE A 40 9.93 5.13 -6.18
N ASP A 41 8.67 4.70 -6.38
CA ASP A 41 7.85 4.10 -5.34
C ASP A 41 7.57 2.64 -5.69
N ASP A 42 7.81 1.77 -4.73
CA ASP A 42 7.44 0.34 -4.81
C ASP A 42 6.11 0.13 -4.09
N PHE A 43 5.15 -0.49 -4.77
CA PHE A 43 3.84 -0.81 -4.20
C PHE A 43 3.73 -2.30 -3.95
N PHE A 44 3.44 -2.65 -2.72
CA PHE A 44 3.19 -4.03 -2.31
C PHE A 44 1.70 -4.18 -2.02
N LEU A 45 1.03 -5.07 -2.76
CA LEU A 45 -0.37 -5.40 -2.49
C LEU A 45 -0.40 -6.60 -1.57
N VAL A 46 -0.95 -6.42 -0.39
CA VAL A 46 -0.99 -7.45 0.65
C VAL A 46 -2.43 -7.87 0.89
N GLU A 47 -2.71 -9.16 0.73
CA GLU A 47 -3.99 -9.75 1.07
C GLU A 47 -3.91 -10.29 2.49
N ARG A 48 -4.78 -9.78 3.36
CA ARG A 48 -4.78 -10.19 4.74
C ARG A 48 -6.12 -9.89 5.39
N ASP A 49 -6.65 -10.87 6.12
CA ASP A 49 -7.83 -10.65 6.94
C ASP A 49 -7.41 -9.89 8.19
N VAL A 50 -7.93 -8.68 8.34
CA VAL A 50 -7.60 -7.80 9.46
C VAL A 50 -8.87 -7.12 9.95
N ASP A 51 -9.11 -7.16 11.26
CA ASP A 51 -10.13 -6.32 11.88
C ASP A 51 -9.51 -4.95 12.18
N LEU A 52 -10.21 -3.88 11.82
CA LEU A 52 -9.71 -2.52 12.07
C LEU A 52 -9.44 -2.28 13.55
N GLU A 53 -10.18 -2.96 14.43
CA GLU A 53 -10.02 -2.85 15.89
C GLU A 53 -8.68 -3.42 16.37
N ASP A 54 -8.09 -4.35 15.61
CA ASP A 54 -6.81 -4.97 15.95
C ASP A 54 -5.61 -4.14 15.52
N LEU A 55 -5.83 -3.06 14.78
CA LEU A 55 -4.76 -2.16 14.36
C LEU A 55 -4.34 -1.24 15.50
N THR A 56 -3.03 -1.05 15.63
CA THR A 56 -2.46 -0.05 16.54
C THR A 56 -1.92 1.08 15.69
N LEU A 57 -2.61 2.22 15.68
CA LEU A 57 -2.24 3.35 14.84
C LEU A 57 -1.19 4.23 15.52
N GLN A 58 -0.14 4.56 14.78
CA GLN A 58 0.84 5.56 15.20
C GLN A 58 0.25 6.93 14.91
N LYS A 59 -0.22 7.61 15.95
CA LYS A 59 -1.05 8.82 15.81
C LYS A 59 -0.35 9.99 15.12
N GLU A 60 0.97 10.05 15.18
CA GLU A 60 1.74 11.10 14.50
C GLU A 60 1.73 10.91 12.99
N GLU A 61 1.56 9.68 12.50
CA GLU A 61 1.63 9.33 11.08
C GLU A 61 0.28 8.91 10.51
N VAL A 62 -0.57 8.27 11.33
CA VAL A 62 -1.85 7.69 10.89
C VAL A 62 -2.97 8.18 11.78
N ALA A 63 -3.84 9.04 11.24
CA ALA A 63 -4.99 9.53 11.98
C ALA A 63 -6.08 8.48 12.13
N GLN A 64 -6.34 7.70 11.06
CA GLN A 64 -7.36 6.65 11.07
C GLN A 64 -7.09 5.64 9.96
N ALA A 65 -7.71 4.49 10.08
CA ALA A 65 -7.75 3.46 9.04
C ALA A 65 -9.20 3.08 8.78
N ARG A 66 -9.53 2.71 7.54
CA ARG A 66 -10.88 2.30 7.18
C ARG A 66 -10.85 1.36 5.98
N TRP A 67 -11.88 0.55 5.85
CA TRP A 67 -12.12 -0.21 4.62
C TRP A 67 -12.74 0.69 3.56
N ALA A 68 -12.35 0.50 2.31
CA ALA A 68 -12.93 1.22 1.19
C ALA A 68 -12.92 0.34 -0.06
N ASP A 69 -13.98 0.42 -0.85
CA ASP A 69 -14.00 -0.18 -2.18
C ASP A 69 -13.42 0.82 -3.21
N LEU A 70 -13.33 0.41 -4.46
CA LEU A 70 -12.76 1.27 -5.50
C LEU A 70 -13.53 2.59 -5.69
N PRO A 71 -14.88 2.59 -5.80
CA PRO A 71 -15.60 3.87 -5.90
C PRO A 71 -15.35 4.80 -4.72
N GLU A 72 -15.29 4.28 -3.51
CA GLU A 72 -15.06 5.08 -2.31
C GLU A 72 -13.67 5.70 -2.29
N ILE A 73 -12.63 4.91 -2.61
CA ILE A 73 -11.27 5.44 -2.59
C ILE A 73 -11.05 6.47 -3.70
N CYS A 74 -11.67 6.29 -4.87
CA CYS A 74 -11.64 7.28 -5.94
C CYS A 74 -12.31 8.58 -5.51
N ALA A 75 -13.45 8.49 -4.83
CA ALA A 75 -14.15 9.67 -4.31
C ALA A 75 -13.30 10.39 -3.25
N MET A 76 -12.63 9.64 -2.38
CA MET A 76 -11.73 10.22 -1.39
C MET A 76 -10.55 10.95 -2.02
N ALA A 77 -9.97 10.38 -3.08
CA ALA A 77 -8.89 11.02 -3.83
C ALA A 77 -9.38 12.32 -4.47
N ASP A 78 -10.59 12.32 -5.04
CA ASP A 78 -11.19 13.52 -5.65
C ASP A 78 -11.43 14.63 -4.63
N ARG A 79 -11.74 14.27 -3.37
CA ARG A 79 -11.96 15.25 -2.30
C ARG A 79 -10.68 15.68 -1.59
N GLY A 80 -9.54 15.14 -1.97
CA GLY A 80 -8.27 15.43 -1.29
C GLY A 80 -8.09 14.70 0.04
N GLU A 81 -8.90 13.70 0.32
CA GLU A 81 -8.83 12.90 1.55
C GLU A 81 -7.90 11.68 1.41
N PHE A 82 -7.43 11.43 0.21
CA PHE A 82 -6.49 10.37 -0.10
C PHE A 82 -5.49 10.89 -1.14
N ILE A 83 -4.34 10.25 -1.25
CA ILE A 83 -3.33 10.64 -2.24
C ILE A 83 -3.99 10.64 -3.62
N ALA A 84 -3.80 11.72 -4.39
CA ALA A 84 -4.47 11.93 -5.67
C ALA A 84 -3.85 11.09 -6.79
N TYR A 85 -3.86 9.77 -6.64
CA TYR A 85 -3.49 8.88 -7.73
C TYR A 85 -4.56 8.92 -8.83
N PRO A 86 -4.17 8.76 -10.10
CA PRO A 86 -5.16 8.64 -11.18
C PRO A 86 -6.13 7.48 -10.93
N ARG A 87 -7.39 7.66 -11.32
CA ARG A 87 -8.40 6.59 -11.17
C ARG A 87 -7.98 5.30 -11.87
N SER A 88 -7.33 5.41 -13.02
CA SER A 88 -6.81 4.26 -13.76
C SER A 88 -5.78 3.48 -12.96
N PHE A 89 -4.94 4.17 -12.20
CA PHE A 89 -3.95 3.51 -11.34
C PHE A 89 -4.63 2.79 -10.17
N LEU A 90 -5.58 3.43 -9.52
CA LEU A 90 -6.32 2.81 -8.42
C LEU A 90 -7.10 1.58 -8.92
N ALA A 91 -7.75 1.69 -10.07
CA ALA A 91 -8.45 0.57 -10.69
C ALA A 91 -7.49 -0.57 -11.01
N PHE A 92 -6.32 -0.25 -11.52
CA PHE A 92 -5.27 -1.24 -11.81
C PHE A 92 -4.85 -2.00 -10.56
N LEU A 93 -4.62 -1.30 -9.46
CA LEU A 93 -4.27 -1.95 -8.19
C LEU A 93 -5.36 -2.91 -7.72
N PHE A 94 -6.64 -2.52 -7.87
CA PHE A 94 -7.74 -3.40 -7.51
C PHE A 94 -7.82 -4.62 -8.43
N ASP A 95 -7.54 -4.44 -9.72
CA ASP A 95 -7.52 -5.54 -10.68
C ASP A 95 -6.38 -6.53 -10.41
N MET A 96 -5.30 -6.05 -9.79
CA MET A 96 -4.14 -6.87 -9.45
C MET A 96 -4.36 -7.72 -8.20
N ARG A 97 -5.48 -7.57 -7.51
CA ARG A 97 -5.75 -8.37 -6.30
C ARG A 97 -5.74 -9.85 -6.63
N GLY A 98 -5.05 -10.61 -5.79
CA GLY A 98 -4.95 -12.06 -5.97
C GLY A 98 -4.06 -12.50 -7.12
N ALA A 99 -3.32 -11.58 -7.74
CA ALA A 99 -2.45 -11.89 -8.86
C ALA A 99 -1.03 -11.39 -8.60
N PHE A 100 -0.07 -12.08 -9.20
CA PHE A 100 1.33 -11.66 -9.19
C PHE A 100 1.70 -11.13 -10.57
N GLY A 101 1.31 -9.88 -10.85
CA GLY A 101 1.58 -9.27 -12.14
C GLY A 101 0.72 -9.86 -13.26
N PHE A 102 1.21 -9.80 -14.47
CA PHE A 102 0.47 -10.26 -15.63
C PHE A 102 0.65 -11.76 -15.84
N PRO A 103 -0.34 -12.42 -16.42
CA PRO A 103 -0.23 -13.85 -16.68
C PRO A 103 0.91 -14.15 -17.67
N THR A 104 1.52 -15.31 -17.49
CA THR A 104 2.54 -15.81 -18.42
C THR A 104 1.88 -16.14 -19.75
N LYS A 105 2.53 -15.73 -20.83
CA LYS A 105 2.03 -16.03 -22.19
C LYS A 105 2.18 -17.50 -22.53
#